data_a5f99a5423160fd12c8c5f76e5a739de
#
_entry.id   a5f99a5423160fd12c8c5f76e5a739de
#
_cell.length_a   1.000
_cell.length_b   1.000
_cell.length_c   1.000
_cell.angle_alpha   90.00
_cell.angle_beta   90.00
_cell.angle_gamma   90.00
#
_symmetry.space_group_name_H-M   'P 1'
#
loop_
_entity.id
_entity.type
_entity.pdbx_description
1 polymer ?
#
loop_
_entity_poly.entity_id
_entity_poly.type
_entity_poly.pdbx_seq_one_letter_code
_entity_poly.pdbx_strand_id
1 'polypeptide(L)'
;WSLNREVLDPNNLEVVDDYTCTSCHSNSDAADMPQLPAGQLDLGDGPSPDEPLHFNAYRELLFPDNEQELVNDALVDVLVDSGEVLEDEEGNPILDAEGNVQPIMVTVPVQASMSVNGARASNFFDVFAEGGAHHDFLTPSELRLIAEWLDVGGQYFNNPFDAPED
;
A
#
# COMPACT_ATOMS: atom_id res chain seq x y z
N TRP A 1 -2.76 -3.04 -12.17
CA TRP A 1 -1.79 -1.97 -11.89
C TRP A 1 -0.51 -2.15 -12.73
N SER A 2 -0.17 -3.35 -13.13
CA SER A 2 0.98 -3.68 -14.01
C SER A 2 0.72 -3.43 -15.51
N LEU A 3 -0.48 -2.98 -15.89
CA LEU A 3 -0.80 -2.65 -17.28
C LEU A 3 -0.03 -1.40 -17.72
N ASN A 4 0.72 -1.51 -18.83
CA ASN A 4 1.41 -0.37 -19.44
C ASN A 4 0.40 0.67 -19.95
N ARG A 5 0.63 1.92 -19.64
CA ARG A 5 -0.19 3.08 -20.00
C ARG A 5 0.63 4.07 -20.79
N GLU A 6 0.08 4.58 -21.87
CA GLU A 6 0.73 5.53 -22.74
C GLU A 6 0.26 6.94 -22.43
N VAL A 7 1.21 7.86 -22.31
CA VAL A 7 0.95 9.30 -22.27
C VAL A 7 1.04 9.84 -23.69
N LEU A 8 -0.05 10.42 -24.17
CA LEU A 8 -0.12 10.95 -25.53
C LEU A 8 0.06 12.48 -25.53
N ASP A 9 0.84 12.99 -26.48
CA ASP A 9 0.86 14.43 -26.78
C ASP A 9 -0.55 14.88 -27.26
N PRO A 10 -1.18 15.85 -26.59
CA PRO A 10 -2.54 16.27 -26.93
C PRO A 10 -2.67 16.92 -28.32
N ASN A 11 -1.55 17.33 -28.94
CA ASN A 11 -1.57 18.01 -30.24
C ASN A 11 -1.47 17.05 -31.44
N ASN A 12 -0.75 15.94 -31.30
CA ASN A 12 -0.47 15.03 -32.41
C ASN A 12 -0.78 13.56 -32.10
N LEU A 13 -1.18 13.25 -30.84
CA LEU A 13 -1.48 11.91 -30.35
C LEU A 13 -0.30 10.92 -30.45
N GLU A 14 0.93 11.43 -30.51
CA GLU A 14 2.12 10.59 -30.39
C GLU A 14 2.36 10.20 -28.93
N VAL A 15 2.85 8.96 -28.73
CA VAL A 15 3.26 8.50 -27.41
C VAL A 15 4.52 9.25 -27.01
N VAL A 16 4.45 10.03 -25.92
CA VAL A 16 5.58 10.81 -25.40
C VAL A 16 6.18 10.18 -24.15
N ASP A 17 5.43 9.29 -23.48
CA ASP A 17 5.89 8.55 -22.33
C ASP A 17 5.03 7.29 -22.14
N ASP A 18 5.51 6.36 -21.34
CA ASP A 18 4.75 5.20 -20.92
C ASP A 18 5.08 4.87 -19.44
N TYR A 19 4.13 4.28 -18.74
CA TYR A 19 4.30 3.91 -17.33
C TYR A 19 3.42 2.74 -16.92
N THR A 20 3.82 2.08 -15.84
CA THR A 20 2.95 1.20 -15.05
C THR A 20 2.86 1.73 -13.63
N CYS A 21 1.74 1.51 -12.94
CA CYS A 21 1.65 1.89 -11.52
C CYS A 21 2.72 1.17 -10.70
N THR A 22 2.97 -0.09 -11.03
CA THR A 22 3.97 -0.95 -10.36
C THR A 22 5.42 -0.50 -10.60
N SER A 23 5.71 0.35 -11.59
CA SER A 23 7.08 0.86 -11.78
C SER A 23 7.58 1.72 -10.61
N CYS A 24 6.65 2.35 -9.89
CA CYS A 24 6.94 3.13 -8.69
C CYS A 24 6.35 2.49 -7.42
N HIS A 25 5.22 1.80 -7.57
CA HIS A 25 4.48 1.16 -6.48
C HIS A 25 4.72 -0.35 -6.48
N SER A 26 5.96 -0.76 -6.22
CA SER A 26 6.38 -2.16 -6.09
C SER A 26 7.53 -2.26 -5.10
N ASN A 27 7.64 -3.39 -4.42
CA ASN A 27 8.73 -3.71 -3.51
C ASN A 27 10.02 -4.15 -4.22
N SER A 28 10.01 -4.20 -5.57
CA SER A 28 11.18 -4.48 -6.39
C SER A 28 11.19 -3.60 -7.65
N ASP A 29 12.38 -3.24 -8.11
CA ASP A 29 12.58 -2.49 -9.34
C ASP A 29 12.60 -3.42 -10.59
N ALA A 30 12.81 -2.82 -11.76
CA ALA A 30 12.88 -3.55 -13.03
C ALA A 30 14.05 -4.54 -13.13
N ALA A 31 15.03 -4.47 -12.23
CA ALA A 31 16.16 -5.39 -12.12
C ALA A 31 15.97 -6.43 -11.01
N ASP A 32 14.76 -6.52 -10.45
CA ASP A 32 14.38 -7.40 -9.32
C ASP A 32 15.19 -7.10 -8.04
N MET A 33 15.60 -5.83 -7.88
CA MET A 33 16.27 -5.37 -6.68
C MET A 33 15.25 -4.76 -5.71
N PRO A 34 15.38 -5.00 -4.39
CA PRO A 34 14.47 -4.44 -3.40
C PRO A 34 14.42 -2.91 -3.48
N GLN A 35 13.23 -2.36 -3.51
CA GLN A 35 12.99 -0.92 -3.43
C GLN A 35 11.82 -0.62 -2.48
N LEU A 36 11.85 0.58 -1.90
CA LEU A 36 10.73 1.07 -1.11
C LEU A 36 9.62 1.51 -2.06
N PRO A 37 8.39 0.92 -1.97
CA PRO A 37 7.28 1.34 -2.80
C PRO A 37 6.92 2.82 -2.57
N ALA A 38 6.65 3.55 -3.64
CA ALA A 38 6.22 4.95 -3.54
C ALA A 38 4.95 5.06 -2.68
N GLY A 39 4.97 5.96 -1.70
CA GLY A 39 3.86 6.14 -0.77
C GLY A 39 3.58 4.93 0.12
N GLN A 40 4.55 4.05 0.34
CA GLN A 40 4.39 2.81 1.13
C GLN A 40 3.31 1.88 0.57
N LEU A 41 3.07 1.89 -0.74
CA LEU A 41 1.97 1.18 -1.39
C LEU A 41 2.53 0.20 -2.43
N ASP A 42 2.55 -1.09 -2.13
CA ASP A 42 2.96 -2.14 -3.06
C ASP A 42 1.78 -2.64 -3.90
N LEU A 43 1.74 -2.24 -5.17
CA LEU A 43 0.75 -2.68 -6.16
C LEU A 43 1.25 -3.86 -7.00
N GLY A 44 2.27 -4.57 -6.54
CA GLY A 44 2.82 -5.74 -7.19
C GLY A 44 1.77 -6.83 -7.42
N ASP A 45 1.97 -7.60 -8.50
CA ASP A 45 1.15 -8.77 -8.80
C ASP A 45 1.55 -9.94 -7.88
N GLY A 46 0.58 -10.72 -7.48
CA GLY A 46 0.81 -11.90 -6.65
C GLY A 46 -0.07 -11.95 -5.41
N PRO A 47 0.02 -13.05 -4.65
CA PRO A 47 -0.73 -13.19 -3.42
C PRO A 47 -0.16 -12.29 -2.32
N SER A 48 -1.04 -11.78 -1.47
CA SER A 48 -0.61 -11.07 -0.26
C SER A 48 0.12 -12.02 0.69
N PRO A 49 1.21 -11.58 1.34
CA PRO A 49 1.86 -12.37 2.39
C PRO A 49 0.95 -12.60 3.61
N ASP A 50 0.06 -11.66 3.92
CA ASP A 50 -0.84 -11.74 5.07
C ASP A 50 -2.08 -12.60 4.80
N GLU A 51 -2.60 -12.54 3.55
CA GLU A 51 -3.79 -13.29 3.13
C GLU A 51 -3.57 -13.83 1.72
N PRO A 52 -3.00 -15.04 1.59
CA PRO A 52 -2.61 -15.61 0.28
C PRO A 52 -3.75 -15.82 -0.71
N LEU A 53 -5.01 -15.75 -0.28
CA LEU A 53 -6.18 -15.82 -1.15
C LEU A 53 -6.53 -14.47 -1.78
N HIS A 54 -5.91 -13.38 -1.34
CA HIS A 54 -6.06 -12.04 -1.91
C HIS A 54 -4.81 -11.64 -2.70
N PHE A 55 -5.00 -10.83 -3.75
CA PHE A 55 -3.88 -10.14 -4.37
C PHE A 55 -3.27 -9.11 -3.43
N ASN A 56 -1.94 -8.95 -3.49
CA ASN A 56 -1.22 -7.98 -2.70
C ASN A 56 -1.79 -6.57 -2.87
N ALA A 57 -1.93 -6.10 -4.11
CA ALA A 57 -2.50 -4.78 -4.40
C ALA A 57 -3.90 -4.54 -3.79
N TYR A 58 -4.72 -5.58 -3.64
CA TYR A 58 -6.03 -5.46 -2.99
C TYR A 58 -5.89 -5.18 -1.49
N ARG A 59 -4.97 -5.88 -0.83
CA ARG A 59 -4.70 -5.70 0.60
C ARG A 59 -4.12 -4.32 0.88
N GLU A 60 -3.09 -3.94 0.15
CA GLU A 60 -2.40 -2.66 0.26
C GLU A 60 -3.34 -1.46 0.05
N LEU A 61 -4.28 -1.56 -0.89
CA LEU A 61 -5.21 -0.47 -1.17
C LEU A 61 -6.30 -0.31 -0.11
N LEU A 62 -6.76 -1.40 0.50
CA LEU A 62 -7.98 -1.41 1.34
C LEU A 62 -7.73 -1.65 2.83
N PHE A 63 -6.54 -2.10 3.21
CA PHE A 63 -6.23 -2.41 4.60
C PHE A 63 -4.99 -1.64 5.05
N PRO A 64 -4.90 -1.25 6.33
CA PRO A 64 -3.69 -0.64 6.86
C PRO A 64 -2.56 -1.65 6.90
N ASP A 65 -1.33 -1.16 6.71
CA ASP A 65 -0.09 -1.91 6.79
C ASP A 65 0.93 -1.18 7.66
N ASN A 66 2.16 -1.68 7.73
CA ASN A 66 3.25 -1.06 8.46
C ASN A 66 4.13 -0.22 7.52
N GLU A 67 4.61 0.92 8.00
CA GLU A 67 5.64 1.68 7.32
C GLU A 67 6.92 0.85 7.22
N GLN A 68 7.53 0.82 6.03
CA GLN A 68 8.75 0.09 5.75
C GLN A 68 9.90 1.02 5.42
N GLU A 69 11.11 0.54 5.67
CA GLU A 69 12.36 1.17 5.22
C GLU A 69 13.28 0.13 4.58
N LEU A 70 14.18 0.61 3.72
CA LEU A 70 15.17 -0.25 3.07
C LEU A 70 16.46 -0.27 3.90
N VAL A 71 16.78 -1.43 4.50
CA VAL A 71 17.99 -1.63 5.32
C VAL A 71 18.81 -2.80 4.76
N ASN A 72 20.01 -2.53 4.27
CA ASN A 72 20.91 -3.53 3.69
C ASN A 72 20.23 -4.38 2.59
N ASP A 73 19.56 -3.72 1.66
CA ASP A 73 18.80 -4.32 0.55
C ASP A 73 17.66 -5.25 0.98
N ALA A 74 17.10 -5.03 2.17
CA ALA A 74 15.89 -5.70 2.64
C ALA A 74 14.87 -4.67 3.13
N LEU A 75 13.59 -4.87 2.79
CA LEU A 75 12.50 -4.10 3.37
C LEU A 75 12.22 -4.63 4.78
N VAL A 76 12.17 -3.72 5.74
CA VAL A 76 11.91 -4.01 7.14
C VAL A 76 10.90 -3.00 7.69
N ASP A 77 10.07 -3.43 8.63
CA ASP A 77 9.12 -2.53 9.28
C ASP A 77 9.84 -1.49 10.11
N VAL A 78 9.41 -0.23 10.00
CA VAL A 78 9.89 0.86 10.84
C VAL A 78 9.39 0.67 12.26
N LEU A 79 10.33 0.61 13.20
CA LEU A 79 10.04 0.48 14.63
C LEU A 79 10.33 1.79 15.35
N VAL A 80 9.38 2.23 16.16
CA VAL A 80 9.51 3.40 17.01
C VAL A 80 9.29 3.05 18.47
N ASP A 81 9.91 3.82 19.36
CA ASP A 81 9.69 3.71 20.80
C ASP A 81 8.23 4.10 21.12
N SER A 82 7.48 3.20 21.73
CA SER A 82 6.09 3.45 22.14
C SER A 82 5.93 4.43 23.30
N GLY A 83 7.03 4.75 23.98
CA GLY A 83 7.04 5.47 25.26
C GLY A 83 6.73 4.58 26.47
N GLU A 84 6.51 3.29 26.25
CA GLU A 84 6.35 2.28 27.29
C GLU A 84 7.63 1.46 27.42
N VAL A 85 7.85 0.84 28.57
CA VAL A 85 9.04 0.05 28.87
C VAL A 85 8.68 -1.41 29.07
N LEU A 86 9.62 -2.29 28.72
CA LEU A 86 9.48 -3.71 29.05
C LEU A 86 9.61 -3.89 30.57
N GLU A 87 8.68 -4.65 31.15
CA GLU A 87 8.64 -4.94 32.59
C GLU A 87 8.71 -6.47 32.82
N ASP A 88 9.30 -6.87 33.92
CA ASP A 88 9.27 -8.25 34.40
C ASP A 88 7.91 -8.61 35.03
N GLU A 89 7.76 -9.86 35.53
CA GLU A 89 6.51 -10.33 36.16
C GLU A 89 6.17 -9.58 37.45
N GLU A 90 7.14 -8.93 38.06
CA GLU A 90 7.00 -8.14 39.27
C GLU A 90 6.74 -6.63 38.97
N GLY A 91 6.75 -6.22 37.68
CA GLY A 91 6.52 -4.82 37.25
C GLY A 91 7.74 -3.92 37.33
N ASN A 92 8.96 -4.50 37.37
CA ASN A 92 10.18 -3.71 37.30
C ASN A 92 10.66 -3.58 35.85
N PRO A 93 11.21 -2.39 35.43
CA PRO A 93 11.76 -2.24 34.11
C PRO A 93 12.89 -3.21 33.81
N ILE A 94 12.84 -3.86 32.64
CA ILE A 94 13.92 -4.70 32.16
C ILE A 94 15.03 -3.80 31.60
N LEU A 95 16.27 -4.09 32.01
CA LEU A 95 17.44 -3.36 31.57
C LEU A 95 18.22 -4.13 30.48
N ASP A 96 18.85 -3.40 29.56
CA ASP A 96 19.81 -3.95 28.62
C ASP A 96 21.17 -4.26 29.29
N ALA A 97 22.14 -4.77 28.50
CA ALA A 97 23.47 -5.12 29.00
C ALA A 97 24.26 -3.89 29.51
N GLU A 98 23.91 -2.69 29.06
CA GLU A 98 24.50 -1.41 29.44
C GLU A 98 23.81 -0.76 30.64
N GLY A 99 22.68 -1.35 31.10
CA GLY A 99 21.91 -0.88 32.25
C GLY A 99 20.85 0.18 31.90
N ASN A 100 20.50 0.36 30.62
CA ASN A 100 19.42 1.24 30.20
C ASN A 100 18.09 0.49 30.20
N VAL A 101 17.00 1.20 30.43
CA VAL A 101 15.65 0.65 30.33
C VAL A 101 15.34 0.28 28.88
N GLN A 102 14.81 -0.91 28.67
CA GLN A 102 14.42 -1.36 27.33
C GLN A 102 13.02 -0.83 26.98
N PRO A 103 12.89 -0.01 25.92
CA PRO A 103 11.59 0.43 25.44
C PRO A 103 10.83 -0.70 24.72
N ILE A 104 9.51 -0.60 24.74
CA ILE A 104 8.67 -1.40 23.86
C ILE A 104 8.67 -0.73 22.48
N MET A 105 9.18 -1.45 21.47
CA MET A 105 9.19 -1.00 20.09
C MET A 105 7.89 -1.44 19.42
N VAL A 106 7.28 -0.53 18.65
CA VAL A 106 6.04 -0.76 17.91
C VAL A 106 6.21 -0.36 16.45
N THR A 107 5.48 -1.02 15.54
CA THR A 107 5.45 -0.64 14.13
C THR A 107 4.70 0.67 13.92
N VAL A 108 5.07 1.42 12.90
CA VAL A 108 4.36 2.64 12.47
C VAL A 108 3.29 2.25 11.46
N PRO A 109 1.99 2.48 11.75
CA PRO A 109 0.93 2.09 10.82
C PRO A 109 0.83 3.05 9.63
N VAL A 110 0.72 2.49 8.42
CA VAL A 110 0.32 3.18 7.19
C VAL A 110 -1.18 2.98 6.96
N GLN A 111 -1.90 4.07 6.71
CA GLN A 111 -3.33 3.98 6.46
C GLN A 111 -3.61 3.51 5.04
N ALA A 112 -4.65 2.70 4.86
CA ALA A 112 -5.14 2.30 3.56
C ALA A 112 -5.49 3.53 2.69
N SER A 113 -5.14 3.50 1.41
CA SER A 113 -5.42 4.58 0.46
C SER A 113 -6.87 4.58 -0.01
N MET A 114 -7.56 3.43 0.03
CA MET A 114 -8.98 3.26 -0.30
C MET A 114 -9.79 2.87 0.94
N SER A 115 -11.11 3.04 0.87
CA SER A 115 -12.03 2.70 1.96
C SER A 115 -13.17 1.82 1.48
N VAL A 116 -13.39 0.70 2.16
CA VAL A 116 -14.57 -0.16 1.97
C VAL A 116 -15.90 0.51 2.35
N ASN A 117 -15.84 1.68 2.98
CA ASN A 117 -17.03 2.48 3.32
C ASN A 117 -17.49 3.37 2.16
N GLY A 118 -16.96 3.16 0.97
CA GLY A 118 -17.31 3.84 -0.27
C GLY A 118 -16.27 4.85 -0.75
N ALA A 119 -16.40 5.24 -2.01
CA ALA A 119 -15.47 6.12 -2.69
C ALA A 119 -15.29 7.47 -1.97
N ARG A 120 -16.36 8.00 -1.40
CA ARG A 120 -16.35 9.29 -0.69
C ARG A 120 -15.54 9.28 0.61
N ALA A 121 -15.32 8.12 1.20
CA ALA A 121 -14.51 7.94 2.41
C ALA A 121 -13.04 7.65 2.09
N SER A 122 -12.67 7.65 0.80
CA SER A 122 -11.35 7.29 0.30
C SER A 122 -10.57 8.52 -0.11
N ASN A 123 -9.30 8.65 0.31
CA ASN A 123 -8.38 9.69 -0.14
C ASN A 123 -7.73 9.36 -1.49
N PHE A 124 -7.94 8.14 -2.00
CA PHE A 124 -7.36 7.66 -3.26
C PHE A 124 -7.61 8.59 -4.45
N PHE A 125 -8.80 9.18 -4.54
CA PHE A 125 -9.17 10.02 -5.68
C PHE A 125 -8.49 11.39 -5.71
N ASP A 126 -7.99 11.86 -4.57
CA ASP A 126 -7.37 13.20 -4.45
C ASP A 126 -6.08 13.30 -5.29
N VAL A 127 -5.33 12.20 -5.41
CA VAL A 127 -4.09 12.18 -6.20
C VAL A 127 -4.33 12.27 -7.71
N PHE A 128 -5.55 11.92 -8.17
CA PHE A 128 -5.96 12.00 -9.59
C PHE A 128 -6.74 13.28 -9.92
N ALA A 129 -7.07 14.10 -8.92
CA ALA A 129 -7.72 15.40 -9.14
C ALA A 129 -6.78 16.39 -9.82
N GLU A 130 -7.34 17.48 -10.36
CA GLU A 130 -6.55 18.57 -10.95
C GLU A 130 -5.49 19.09 -9.96
N GLY A 131 -4.23 19.06 -10.38
CA GLY A 131 -3.09 19.40 -9.53
C GLY A 131 -2.59 18.31 -8.61
N GLY A 132 -3.23 17.14 -8.59
CA GLY A 132 -2.74 15.94 -7.89
C GLY A 132 -1.55 15.30 -8.60
N ALA A 133 -0.78 14.50 -7.87
CA ALA A 133 0.46 13.87 -8.35
C ALA A 133 0.24 12.90 -9.54
N HIS A 134 -0.95 12.32 -9.65
CA HIS A 134 -1.31 11.35 -10.70
C HIS A 134 -2.45 11.89 -11.61
N HIS A 135 -2.56 13.22 -11.73
CA HIS A 135 -3.53 13.82 -12.63
C HIS A 135 -3.41 13.24 -14.05
N ASP A 136 -4.52 12.84 -14.64
CA ASP A 136 -4.62 12.18 -15.97
C ASP A 136 -4.02 10.76 -16.08
N PHE A 137 -3.49 10.17 -15.01
CA PHE A 137 -2.99 8.78 -15.04
C PHE A 137 -4.12 7.75 -15.18
N LEU A 138 -5.29 8.04 -14.65
CA LEU A 138 -6.50 7.25 -14.86
C LEU A 138 -7.55 8.07 -15.61
N THR A 139 -8.23 7.41 -16.53
CA THR A 139 -9.35 8.05 -17.24
C THR A 139 -10.54 8.26 -16.30
N PRO A 140 -11.44 9.21 -16.60
CA PRO A 140 -12.67 9.39 -15.83
C PRO A 140 -13.53 8.12 -15.73
N SER A 141 -13.48 7.25 -16.74
CA SER A 141 -14.22 5.97 -16.73
C SER A 141 -13.60 4.95 -15.77
N GLU A 142 -12.29 4.89 -15.68
CA GLU A 142 -11.58 4.04 -14.73
C GLU A 142 -11.79 4.50 -13.29
N LEU A 143 -11.66 5.81 -13.03
CA LEU A 143 -11.95 6.39 -11.72
C LEU A 143 -13.39 6.11 -11.27
N ARG A 144 -14.34 6.23 -12.20
CA ARG A 144 -15.75 5.89 -11.93
C ARG A 144 -15.92 4.41 -11.60
N LEU A 145 -15.28 3.51 -12.34
CA LEU A 145 -15.34 2.06 -12.06
C LEU A 145 -14.81 1.73 -10.68
N ILE A 146 -13.68 2.32 -10.29
CA ILE A 146 -13.11 2.16 -8.95
C ILE A 146 -14.08 2.71 -7.89
N ALA A 147 -14.68 3.88 -8.12
CA ALA A 147 -15.64 4.46 -7.19
C ALA A 147 -16.87 3.56 -7.00
N GLU A 148 -17.45 3.05 -8.09
CA GLU A 148 -18.60 2.14 -8.07
C GLU A 148 -18.25 0.83 -7.33
N TRP A 149 -17.03 0.30 -7.52
CA TRP A 149 -16.57 -0.87 -6.79
C TRP A 149 -16.43 -0.61 -5.28
N LEU A 150 -15.88 0.54 -4.88
CA LEU A 150 -15.78 0.94 -3.47
C LEU A 150 -17.18 1.16 -2.84
N ASP A 151 -18.12 1.74 -3.59
CA ASP A 151 -19.47 2.00 -3.10
C ASP A 151 -20.29 0.71 -2.85
N VAL A 152 -19.89 -0.40 -3.46
CA VAL A 152 -20.45 -1.74 -3.13
C VAL A 152 -19.59 -2.51 -2.10
N GLY A 153 -18.64 -1.84 -1.44
CA GLY A 153 -17.85 -2.37 -0.34
C GLY A 153 -16.49 -2.93 -0.72
N GLY A 154 -15.97 -2.65 -1.94
CA GLY A 154 -14.64 -3.07 -2.37
C GLY A 154 -14.47 -4.59 -2.38
N GLN A 155 -15.50 -5.34 -2.73
CA GLN A 155 -15.53 -6.80 -2.63
C GLN A 155 -14.45 -7.44 -3.51
N TYR A 156 -13.71 -8.39 -2.94
CA TYR A 156 -12.71 -9.17 -3.66
C TYR A 156 -13.35 -10.24 -4.56
N PHE A 157 -14.33 -10.97 -4.03
CA PHE A 157 -15.06 -11.99 -4.78
C PHE A 157 -16.39 -11.43 -5.29
N ASN A 158 -16.61 -11.53 -6.60
CA ASN A 158 -17.85 -11.09 -7.24
C ASN A 158 -19.02 -12.08 -7.02
N ASN A 159 -18.71 -13.33 -6.69
CA ASN A 159 -19.69 -14.36 -6.41
C ASN A 159 -19.49 -14.86 -4.97
N PRO A 160 -20.43 -14.58 -4.05
CA PRO A 160 -20.30 -15.02 -2.66
C PRO A 160 -20.34 -16.55 -2.48
N PHE A 161 -20.76 -17.30 -3.52
CA PHE A 161 -20.72 -18.77 -3.50
C PHE A 161 -19.38 -19.35 -3.95
N ASP A 162 -18.53 -18.53 -4.56
CA ASP A 162 -17.16 -18.93 -4.96
C ASP A 162 -16.12 -18.40 -3.96
N ALA A 163 -16.53 -17.67 -2.94
CA ALA A 163 -15.62 -17.24 -1.88
C ALA A 163 -15.10 -18.47 -1.10
N PRO A 164 -13.81 -18.47 -0.69
CA PRO A 164 -13.28 -19.52 0.17
C PRO A 164 -14.11 -19.66 1.44
N GLU A 165 -14.28 -20.88 1.93
CA GLU A 165 -14.82 -21.12 3.26
C GLU A 165 -13.75 -20.78 4.31
N ASP A 166 -14.15 -20.06 5.36
CA ASP A 166 -13.28 -19.70 6.50
C ASP A 166 -12.83 -20.93 7.30
#